data_c0a9eee216e1e459ee2136a7c781c891
#
_entry.id   c0a9eee216e1e459ee2136a7c781c891
#
_cell.length_a   1.000
_cell.length_b   1.000
_cell.length_c   1.000
_cell.angle_alpha   90.00
_cell.angle_beta   90.00
_cell.angle_gamma   90.00
#
_symmetry.space_group_name_H-M   'P 1'
#
loop_
_entity.id
_entity.type
_entity.pdbx_description
1 polymer ?
#
loop_
_entity_poly.entity_id
_entity_poly.type
_entity_poly.pdbx_seq_one_letter_code
_entity_poly.pdbx_strand_id
1 'polypeptide(L)'
;RVECVNSVSGPRGAPHSHTFSDRIIQPGDMIFLDIMNTYNGYKTCYYRTFICGQPNDAQNKAYEICSKWVSAAIDAIKPGVKLDEIASVWPRAEEFGYANEDEAFLLQFGHGVGLSLWERPIISRRYMGQKTQLKKGMVFAVECWKGADDGSGAARIEEEVVVTDTGCEIITNFPSDHLISCGLPGCEIY
;
A
#
# COMPACT_ATOMS: atom_id res chain seq x y z
N ARG A 1 11.19 7.11 16.81
CA ARG A 1 12.19 7.53 15.81
C ARG A 1 11.65 7.28 14.42
N VAL A 2 11.66 8.26 13.55
CA VAL A 2 11.47 8.06 12.10
C VAL A 2 12.71 7.34 11.57
N GLU A 3 12.54 6.22 10.88
CA GLU A 3 13.65 5.48 10.30
C GLU A 3 13.88 5.89 8.85
N CYS A 4 12.81 5.95 8.09
CA CYS A 4 12.83 6.32 6.69
C CYS A 4 11.49 6.91 6.27
N VAL A 5 11.50 7.75 5.26
CA VAL A 5 10.33 8.14 4.49
C VAL A 5 10.71 8.04 3.01
N ASN A 6 10.09 7.09 2.29
CA ASN A 6 10.18 7.07 0.84
C ASN A 6 9.12 8.00 0.27
N SER A 7 9.53 8.92 -0.59
CA SER A 7 8.61 9.81 -1.28
C SER A 7 8.87 9.73 -2.79
N VAL A 8 7.83 9.41 -3.54
CA VAL A 8 7.88 9.35 -4.99
C VAL A 8 6.71 10.13 -5.57
N SER A 9 6.95 10.89 -6.62
CA SER A 9 5.94 11.77 -7.22
C SER A 9 5.80 11.61 -8.72
N GLY A 10 4.57 11.89 -9.20
CA GLY A 10 4.19 11.91 -10.60
C GLY A 10 4.38 10.57 -11.31
N PRO A 11 4.75 10.56 -12.61
CA PRO A 11 4.87 9.33 -13.41
C PRO A 11 5.80 8.26 -12.83
N ARG A 12 6.72 8.64 -11.96
CA ARG A 12 7.63 7.69 -11.29
C ARG A 12 6.94 6.80 -10.27
N GLY A 13 5.71 7.11 -9.87
CA GLY A 13 4.91 6.26 -8.98
C GLY A 13 4.54 4.91 -9.57
N ALA A 14 4.59 4.74 -10.90
CA ALA A 14 4.33 3.50 -11.61
C ALA A 14 5.49 3.17 -12.57
N PRO A 15 5.94 1.89 -12.64
CA PRO A 15 5.66 0.82 -11.70
C PRO A 15 6.25 1.09 -10.32
N HIS A 16 6.02 0.19 -9.38
CA HIS A 16 6.41 0.26 -7.98
C HIS A 16 7.87 0.67 -7.73
N SER A 17 8.13 1.97 -7.57
CA SER A 17 9.48 2.50 -7.33
C SER A 17 9.65 2.91 -5.87
N HIS A 18 10.78 2.52 -5.27
CA HIS A 18 11.24 3.02 -3.97
C HIS A 18 12.47 3.94 -4.11
N THR A 19 12.80 4.34 -5.32
CA THR A 19 14.00 5.14 -5.59
C THR A 19 13.64 6.61 -5.61
N PHE A 20 14.22 7.37 -4.69
CA PHE A 20 14.14 8.83 -4.69
C PHE A 20 14.88 9.45 -5.89
N SER A 21 14.60 10.72 -6.15
CA SER A 21 15.29 11.51 -7.16
C SER A 21 15.24 12.99 -6.79
N ASP A 22 15.89 13.80 -7.59
CA ASP A 22 15.85 15.26 -7.54
C ASP A 22 14.64 15.88 -8.24
N ARG A 23 13.66 15.06 -8.66
CA ARG A 23 12.46 15.55 -9.30
C ARG A 23 11.66 16.44 -8.34
N ILE A 24 11.42 17.66 -8.77
CA ILE A 24 10.55 18.60 -8.04
C ILE A 24 9.09 18.23 -8.29
N ILE A 25 8.31 18.19 -7.22
CA ILE A 25 6.86 17.96 -7.27
C ILE A 25 6.19 19.06 -8.08
N GLN A 26 5.32 18.68 -8.99
CA GLN A 26 4.58 19.57 -9.87
C GLN A 26 3.08 19.56 -9.52
N PRO A 27 2.35 20.66 -9.81
CA PRO A 27 0.89 20.62 -9.77
C PRO A 27 0.32 19.45 -10.60
N GLY A 28 -0.63 18.71 -10.04
CA GLY A 28 -1.19 17.50 -10.65
C GLY A 28 -0.41 16.21 -10.38
N ASP A 29 0.71 16.25 -9.66
CA ASP A 29 1.42 15.04 -9.26
C ASP A 29 0.68 14.30 -8.15
N MET A 30 0.47 12.99 -8.35
CA MET A 30 0.26 12.07 -7.23
C MET A 30 1.57 11.87 -6.50
N ILE A 31 1.52 11.87 -5.19
CA ILE A 31 2.70 11.72 -4.31
C ILE A 31 2.36 10.63 -3.31
N PHE A 32 3.15 9.58 -3.23
CA PHE A 32 3.01 8.69 -2.09
C PHE A 32 4.16 8.90 -1.09
N LEU A 33 3.81 8.73 0.15
CA LEU A 33 4.74 8.68 1.27
C LEU A 33 4.64 7.30 1.92
N ASP A 34 5.78 6.61 1.98
CA ASP A 34 5.96 5.38 2.74
C ASP A 34 6.67 5.76 4.03
N ILE A 35 5.98 5.66 5.14
CA ILE A 35 6.43 6.19 6.43
C ILE A 35 6.78 5.03 7.35
N MET A 36 8.06 4.93 7.67
CA MET A 36 8.61 3.88 8.51
C MET A 36 9.11 4.47 9.83
N ASN A 37 8.57 3.97 10.92
CA ASN A 37 8.90 4.45 12.26
C ASN A 37 9.33 3.31 13.17
N THR A 38 10.00 3.69 14.27
CA THR A 38 10.24 2.79 15.40
C THR A 38 9.76 3.45 16.68
N TYR A 39 8.94 2.71 17.41
CA TYR A 39 8.50 3.09 18.75
C TYR A 39 8.74 1.93 19.72
N ASN A 40 9.54 2.17 20.77
CA ASN A 40 9.91 1.17 21.77
C ASN A 40 10.43 -0.17 21.19
N GLY A 41 11.16 -0.09 20.07
CA GLY A 41 11.71 -1.26 19.38
C GLY A 41 10.79 -1.90 18.34
N TYR A 42 9.51 -1.55 18.30
CA TYR A 42 8.57 -2.00 17.28
C TYR A 42 8.59 -1.09 16.06
N LYS A 43 8.53 -1.71 14.89
CA LYS A 43 8.48 -1.02 13.60
C LYS A 43 7.04 -0.80 13.17
N THR A 44 6.87 0.25 12.37
CA THR A 44 5.62 0.53 11.64
C THR A 44 5.94 0.86 10.19
N CYS A 45 5.03 0.50 9.30
CA CYS A 45 5.13 0.77 7.87
C CYS A 45 3.74 1.04 7.30
N TYR A 46 3.53 2.20 6.66
CA TYR A 46 2.29 2.43 5.94
C TYR A 46 2.44 3.50 4.85
N TYR A 47 1.69 3.33 3.77
CA TYR A 47 1.62 4.28 2.67
C TYR A 47 0.39 5.16 2.73
N ARG A 48 0.60 6.42 2.33
CA ARG A 48 -0.48 7.33 1.99
C ARG A 48 -0.18 8.04 0.68
N THR A 49 -1.23 8.24 -0.11
CA THR A 49 -1.16 8.97 -1.37
C THR A 49 -1.82 10.32 -1.24
N PHE A 50 -1.14 11.31 -1.78
CA PHE A 50 -1.56 12.70 -1.83
C PHE A 50 -1.59 13.16 -3.29
N ILE A 51 -2.27 14.27 -3.56
CA ILE A 51 -2.23 14.97 -4.85
C ILE A 51 -1.82 16.42 -4.65
N CYS A 52 -0.88 16.90 -5.47
CA CYS A 52 -0.53 18.32 -5.49
C CYS A 52 -1.56 19.09 -6.32
N GLY A 53 -2.54 19.71 -5.65
CA GLY A 53 -3.68 20.37 -6.28
C GLY A 53 -4.88 19.45 -6.44
N GLN A 54 -5.54 19.45 -7.59
CA GLN A 54 -6.75 18.67 -7.85
C GLN A 54 -6.45 17.43 -8.70
N PRO A 55 -7.00 16.26 -8.33
CA PRO A 55 -6.83 15.04 -9.11
C PRO A 55 -7.67 15.11 -10.39
N ASN A 56 -7.19 14.44 -11.44
CA ASN A 56 -7.99 14.12 -12.60
C ASN A 56 -8.77 12.80 -12.43
N ASP A 57 -9.63 12.46 -13.41
CA ASP A 57 -10.48 11.27 -13.34
C ASP A 57 -9.67 9.97 -13.30
N ALA A 58 -8.54 9.90 -14.04
CA ALA A 58 -7.69 8.71 -14.06
C ALA A 58 -7.01 8.47 -12.70
N GLN A 59 -6.59 9.54 -12.03
CA GLN A 59 -5.98 9.50 -10.70
C GLN A 59 -7.01 9.11 -9.62
N ASN A 60 -8.21 9.69 -9.66
CA ASN A 60 -9.30 9.31 -8.77
C ASN A 60 -9.66 7.83 -8.93
N LYS A 61 -9.83 7.37 -10.18
CA LYS A 61 -10.12 5.98 -10.50
C LYS A 61 -9.02 5.03 -9.98
N ALA A 62 -7.75 5.39 -10.15
CA ALA A 62 -6.63 4.59 -9.64
C ALA A 62 -6.68 4.47 -8.11
N TYR A 63 -6.97 5.57 -7.42
CA TYR A 63 -7.11 5.58 -5.96
C TYR A 63 -8.27 4.70 -5.49
N GLU A 64 -9.45 4.84 -6.09
CA GLU A 64 -10.62 4.03 -5.76
C GLU A 64 -10.38 2.53 -5.96
N ILE A 65 -9.71 2.14 -7.05
CA ILE A 65 -9.38 0.74 -7.33
C ILE A 65 -8.41 0.21 -6.28
N CYS A 66 -7.34 0.96 -5.99
CA CYS A 66 -6.36 0.60 -4.97
C CYS A 66 -7.01 0.42 -3.59
N SER A 67 -7.85 1.38 -3.17
CA SER A 67 -8.60 1.34 -1.92
C SER A 67 -9.52 0.11 -1.82
N LYS A 68 -10.25 -0.21 -2.90
CA LYS A 68 -11.12 -1.40 -2.95
C LYS A 68 -10.33 -2.70 -2.78
N TRP A 69 -9.16 -2.82 -3.40
CA TRP A 69 -8.33 -4.02 -3.27
C TRP A 69 -7.80 -4.18 -1.84
N VAL A 70 -7.27 -3.11 -1.25
CA VAL A 70 -6.78 -3.15 0.13
C VAL A 70 -7.90 -3.48 1.12
N SER A 71 -9.06 -2.83 0.99
CA SER A 71 -10.23 -3.12 1.84
C SER A 71 -10.69 -4.58 1.73
N ALA A 72 -10.80 -5.11 0.50
CA ALA A 72 -11.21 -6.50 0.30
C ALA A 72 -10.21 -7.49 0.91
N ALA A 73 -8.92 -7.18 0.87
CA ALA A 73 -7.90 -8.02 1.51
C ALA A 73 -7.99 -7.97 3.04
N ILE A 74 -8.21 -6.79 3.61
CA ILE A 74 -8.39 -6.60 5.05
C ILE A 74 -9.64 -7.38 5.52
N ASP A 75 -10.74 -7.31 4.79
CA ASP A 75 -11.97 -8.06 5.08
C ASP A 75 -11.76 -9.58 5.06
N ALA A 76 -10.81 -10.07 4.26
CA ALA A 76 -10.47 -11.50 4.21
C ALA A 76 -9.57 -11.94 5.39
N ILE A 77 -8.95 -11.02 6.13
CA ILE A 77 -8.03 -11.33 7.23
C ILE A 77 -8.80 -11.74 8.47
N LYS A 78 -8.66 -13.02 8.85
CA LYS A 78 -9.21 -13.58 10.10
C LYS A 78 -8.43 -14.83 10.51
N PRO A 79 -8.52 -15.27 11.78
CA PRO A 79 -7.83 -16.49 12.22
C PRO A 79 -8.21 -17.71 11.38
N GLY A 80 -7.23 -18.54 11.04
CA GLY A 80 -7.40 -19.78 10.29
C GLY A 80 -7.35 -19.63 8.77
N VAL A 81 -7.52 -18.43 8.23
CA VAL A 81 -7.38 -18.16 6.79
C VAL A 81 -5.93 -18.37 6.36
N LYS A 82 -5.73 -18.94 5.18
CA LYS A 82 -4.39 -19.10 4.59
C LYS A 82 -3.96 -17.84 3.88
N LEU A 83 -2.65 -17.59 3.85
CA LEU A 83 -2.08 -16.45 3.13
C LEU A 83 -2.43 -16.46 1.64
N ASP A 84 -2.53 -17.64 1.04
CA ASP A 84 -2.90 -17.82 -0.37
C ASP A 84 -4.31 -17.32 -0.68
N GLU A 85 -5.24 -17.51 0.26
CA GLU A 85 -6.62 -17.03 0.12
C GLU A 85 -6.65 -15.51 0.11
N ILE A 86 -5.85 -14.86 0.97
CA ILE A 86 -5.73 -13.41 1.01
C ILE A 86 -5.02 -12.92 -0.25
N ALA A 87 -3.88 -13.50 -0.64
CA ALA A 87 -3.15 -13.11 -1.84
C ALA A 87 -4.01 -13.22 -3.11
N SER A 88 -5.01 -14.12 -3.13
CA SER A 88 -5.93 -14.30 -4.27
C SER A 88 -6.94 -13.17 -4.45
N VAL A 89 -7.10 -12.28 -3.46
CA VAL A 89 -7.99 -11.11 -3.55
C VAL A 89 -7.46 -10.10 -4.58
N TRP A 90 -6.13 -9.97 -4.68
CA TRP A 90 -5.53 -9.06 -5.64
C TRP A 90 -5.52 -9.62 -7.06
N PRO A 91 -5.52 -8.76 -8.07
CA PRO A 91 -5.37 -9.16 -9.46
C PRO A 91 -4.06 -9.92 -9.71
N ARG A 92 -3.96 -10.52 -10.87
CA ARG A 92 -2.73 -11.18 -11.33
C ARG A 92 -1.68 -10.15 -11.76
N ALA A 93 -0.45 -10.61 -11.83
CA ALA A 93 0.70 -9.80 -12.22
C ALA A 93 0.50 -9.04 -13.53
N GLU A 94 -0.22 -9.64 -14.48
CA GLU A 94 -0.50 -9.07 -15.79
C GLU A 94 -1.32 -7.78 -15.70
N GLU A 95 -2.20 -7.65 -14.72
CA GLU A 95 -2.97 -6.42 -14.50
C GLU A 95 -2.13 -5.26 -13.95
N PHE A 96 -0.94 -5.57 -13.42
CA PHE A 96 0.05 -4.60 -13.00
C PHE A 96 1.12 -4.35 -14.06
N GLY A 97 1.00 -4.95 -15.25
CA GLY A 97 1.91 -4.76 -16.37
C GLY A 97 3.13 -5.69 -16.40
N TYR A 98 3.13 -6.76 -15.59
CA TYR A 98 4.18 -7.79 -15.61
C TYR A 98 3.75 -8.98 -16.46
N ALA A 99 4.70 -9.72 -17.05
CA ALA A 99 4.38 -10.88 -17.86
C ALA A 99 3.92 -12.09 -17.05
N ASN A 100 4.32 -12.19 -15.79
CA ASN A 100 3.95 -13.28 -14.88
C ASN A 100 4.29 -12.93 -13.42
N GLU A 101 3.88 -13.77 -12.47
CA GLU A 101 4.11 -13.57 -11.04
C GLU A 101 5.60 -13.60 -10.63
N ASP A 102 6.47 -14.26 -11.38
CA ASP A 102 7.90 -14.28 -11.07
C ASP A 102 8.59 -12.97 -11.43
N GLU A 103 8.16 -12.31 -12.51
CA GLU A 103 8.63 -10.97 -12.86
C GLU A 103 8.10 -9.91 -11.90
N ALA A 104 6.94 -10.16 -11.34
CA ALA A 104 6.29 -9.30 -10.36
C ALA A 104 6.83 -9.50 -8.92
N PHE A 105 8.12 -9.79 -8.76
CA PHE A 105 8.70 -10.15 -7.46
C PHE A 105 8.54 -9.06 -6.39
N LEU A 106 8.33 -7.81 -6.79
CA LEU A 106 8.03 -6.69 -5.91
C LEU A 106 6.54 -6.55 -5.56
N LEU A 107 5.66 -7.35 -6.20
CA LEU A 107 4.24 -7.40 -5.84
C LEU A 107 4.05 -8.30 -4.63
N GLN A 108 4.36 -7.78 -3.49
CA GLN A 108 3.87 -8.29 -2.23
C GLN A 108 2.71 -7.40 -1.78
N PHE A 109 1.66 -8.03 -1.32
CA PHE A 109 0.44 -7.37 -0.90
C PHE A 109 0.33 -7.26 0.62
N GLY A 110 1.35 -7.73 1.30
CA GLY A 110 1.49 -7.58 2.73
C GLY A 110 2.65 -8.40 3.28
N HIS A 111 3.09 -8.01 4.44
CA HIS A 111 4.17 -8.66 5.17
C HIS A 111 3.95 -8.52 6.68
N GLY A 112 4.55 -9.41 7.45
CA GLY A 112 4.64 -9.22 8.90
C GLY A 112 5.42 -7.96 9.22
N VAL A 113 5.03 -7.29 10.28
CA VAL A 113 5.73 -6.12 10.83
C VAL A 113 5.75 -6.21 12.35
N GLY A 114 6.86 -5.79 12.95
CA GLY A 114 7.00 -5.87 14.40
C GLY A 114 8.42 -5.52 14.83
N LEU A 115 9.23 -6.50 15.19
CA LEU A 115 10.64 -6.27 15.57
C LEU A 115 11.52 -5.94 14.37
N SER A 116 11.12 -6.41 13.19
CA SER A 116 11.69 -5.96 11.92
C SER A 116 10.63 -5.21 11.12
N LEU A 117 11.08 -4.32 10.24
CA LEU A 117 10.20 -3.58 9.35
C LEU A 117 9.47 -4.52 8.39
N TRP A 118 10.16 -5.55 7.95
CA TRP A 118 9.70 -6.51 6.97
C TRP A 118 9.99 -7.92 7.47
N GLU A 119 8.94 -8.63 7.84
CA GLU A 119 8.99 -9.96 8.43
C GLU A 119 8.14 -10.96 7.66
N ARG A 120 8.45 -12.23 7.82
CA ARG A 120 7.54 -13.31 7.44
C ARG A 120 6.39 -13.40 8.43
N PRO A 121 5.20 -13.86 7.99
CA PRO A 121 4.90 -14.36 6.64
C PRO A 121 4.61 -13.24 5.65
N ILE A 122 4.73 -13.54 4.34
CA ILE A 122 4.50 -12.59 3.25
C ILE A 122 3.24 -12.97 2.50
N ILE A 123 2.38 -12.00 2.23
CA ILE A 123 1.19 -12.14 1.40
C ILE A 123 1.57 -11.74 -0.02
N SER A 124 1.70 -12.73 -0.91
CA SER A 124 2.06 -12.52 -2.32
C SER A 124 1.62 -13.72 -3.15
N ARG A 125 1.15 -13.46 -4.37
CA ARG A 125 0.81 -14.51 -5.32
C ARG A 125 2.02 -15.33 -5.75
N ARG A 126 3.22 -14.77 -5.70
CA ARG A 126 4.46 -15.47 -5.97
C ARG A 126 4.73 -16.63 -5.01
N TYR A 127 4.21 -16.56 -3.79
CA TYR A 127 4.42 -17.55 -2.75
C TYR A 127 3.19 -18.43 -2.51
N MET A 128 2.37 -18.66 -3.56
CA MET A 128 1.23 -19.58 -3.48
C MET A 128 1.67 -20.99 -3.11
N GLY A 129 0.86 -21.71 -2.36
CA GLY A 129 1.16 -23.02 -1.80
C GLY A 129 1.66 -22.98 -0.35
N GLN A 130 1.74 -21.79 0.24
CA GLN A 130 2.07 -21.64 1.67
C GLN A 130 0.97 -22.25 2.55
N LYS A 131 1.37 -23.11 3.49
CA LYS A 131 0.44 -23.72 4.46
C LYS A 131 0.17 -22.84 5.68
N THR A 132 0.82 -21.68 5.76
CA THR A 132 0.71 -20.77 6.90
C THR A 132 -0.72 -20.23 6.99
N GLN A 133 -1.31 -20.40 8.16
CA GLN A 133 -2.61 -19.83 8.52
C GLN A 133 -2.42 -18.65 9.46
N LEU A 134 -3.29 -17.66 9.34
CA LEU A 134 -3.31 -16.53 10.25
C LEU A 134 -3.69 -16.97 11.67
N LYS A 135 -3.05 -16.34 12.63
CA LYS A 135 -3.31 -16.54 14.06
C LYS A 135 -3.57 -15.20 14.72
N LYS A 136 -4.42 -15.19 15.73
CA LYS A 136 -4.62 -14.04 16.61
C LYS A 136 -3.27 -13.47 17.08
N GLY A 137 -3.16 -12.15 17.08
CA GLY A 137 -1.97 -11.41 17.49
C GLY A 137 -0.91 -11.22 16.40
N MET A 138 -1.07 -11.83 15.23
CA MET A 138 -0.21 -11.50 14.08
C MET A 138 -0.51 -10.08 13.61
N VAL A 139 0.55 -9.34 13.29
CA VAL A 139 0.46 -7.98 12.75
C VAL A 139 1.01 -7.98 11.32
N PHE A 140 0.27 -7.34 10.42
CA PHE A 140 0.63 -7.22 9.02
C PHE A 140 0.51 -5.77 8.55
N ALA A 141 1.44 -5.36 7.72
CA ALA A 141 1.23 -4.29 6.76
C ALA A 141 0.55 -4.89 5.52
N VAL A 142 -0.58 -4.32 5.10
CA VAL A 142 -1.39 -4.78 3.95
C VAL A 142 -1.43 -3.65 2.95
N GLU A 143 -0.85 -3.88 1.79
CA GLU A 143 -0.56 -2.82 0.82
C GLU A 143 -0.99 -3.17 -0.60
N CYS A 144 -1.22 -2.12 -1.40
CA CYS A 144 -1.38 -2.24 -2.84
C CYS A 144 -0.99 -0.94 -3.55
N TRP A 145 -0.81 -1.03 -4.87
CA TRP A 145 -0.66 0.12 -5.73
C TRP A 145 -1.45 -0.05 -7.03
N LYS A 146 -1.84 1.06 -7.64
CA LYS A 146 -2.49 1.10 -8.95
C LYS A 146 -2.01 2.34 -9.71
N GLY A 147 -1.39 2.13 -10.85
CA GLY A 147 -1.06 3.22 -11.79
C GLY A 147 -2.32 3.87 -12.36
N ALA A 148 -2.30 5.17 -12.51
CA ALA A 148 -3.31 5.89 -13.27
C ALA A 148 -3.18 5.53 -14.76
N ASP A 149 -4.31 5.30 -15.43
CA ASP A 149 -4.35 4.80 -16.81
C ASP A 149 -3.75 5.79 -17.82
N ASP A 150 -3.64 7.07 -17.45
CA ASP A 150 -2.99 8.14 -18.23
C ASP A 150 -1.48 8.29 -17.97
N GLY A 151 -0.91 7.47 -17.08
CA GLY A 151 0.50 7.52 -16.72
C GLY A 151 0.90 8.68 -15.81
N SER A 152 -0.05 9.45 -15.26
CA SER A 152 0.22 10.63 -14.43
C SER A 152 0.75 10.33 -13.04
N GLY A 153 0.70 9.07 -12.60
CA GLY A 153 1.18 8.65 -11.28
C GLY A 153 0.60 7.33 -10.84
N ALA A 154 0.66 7.04 -9.56
CA ALA A 154 0.05 5.87 -8.97
C ALA A 154 -0.51 6.15 -7.56
N ALA A 155 -1.61 5.52 -7.23
CA ALA A 155 -2.09 5.39 -5.87
C ALA A 155 -1.31 4.27 -5.15
N ARG A 156 -0.97 4.50 -3.89
CA ARG A 156 -0.43 3.49 -2.97
C ARG A 156 -1.10 3.66 -1.63
N ILE A 157 -1.63 2.57 -1.12
CA ILE A 157 -2.32 2.53 0.17
C ILE A 157 -1.79 1.32 0.94
N GLU A 158 -1.47 1.52 2.20
CA GLU A 158 -1.05 0.47 3.11
C GLU A 158 -1.64 0.74 4.49
N GLU A 159 -2.15 -0.31 5.10
CA GLU A 159 -2.67 -0.29 6.47
C GLU A 159 -1.96 -1.34 7.32
N GLU A 160 -1.66 -0.99 8.55
CA GLU A 160 -1.27 -2.00 9.53
C GLU A 160 -2.52 -2.58 10.20
N VAL A 161 -2.57 -3.89 10.27
CA VAL A 161 -3.69 -4.62 10.88
C VAL A 161 -3.19 -5.64 11.90
N VAL A 162 -3.93 -5.81 12.98
CA VAL A 162 -3.72 -6.90 13.94
C VAL A 162 -4.84 -7.93 13.83
N VAL A 163 -4.48 -9.21 13.72
CA VAL A 163 -5.45 -10.30 13.68
C VAL A 163 -6.07 -10.47 15.07
N THR A 164 -7.41 -10.38 15.15
CA THR A 164 -8.21 -10.53 16.37
C THR A 164 -8.75 -11.96 16.54
N ASP A 165 -9.71 -12.18 17.41
CA ASP A 165 -10.36 -13.49 17.59
C ASP A 165 -11.27 -13.86 16.40
N THR A 166 -11.83 -12.87 15.69
CA THR A 166 -12.87 -13.09 14.65
C THR A 166 -12.58 -12.46 13.31
N GLY A 167 -11.57 -11.59 13.23
CA GLY A 167 -11.21 -10.82 12.03
C GLY A 167 -9.86 -10.13 12.21
N CYS A 168 -9.78 -8.86 11.83
CA CYS A 168 -8.65 -7.99 12.14
C CYS A 168 -9.11 -6.58 12.52
N GLU A 169 -8.21 -5.84 13.12
CA GLU A 169 -8.38 -4.43 13.47
C GLU A 169 -7.31 -3.61 12.76
N ILE A 170 -7.71 -2.54 12.10
CA ILE A 170 -6.78 -1.56 11.50
C ILE A 170 -6.24 -0.70 12.65
N ILE A 171 -4.92 -0.63 12.77
CA ILE A 171 -4.23 0.14 13.82
C ILE A 171 -3.59 1.42 13.30
N THR A 172 -3.55 1.66 12.00
CA THR A 172 -3.17 2.93 11.39
C THR A 172 -4.31 3.94 11.51
N ASN A 173 -4.01 5.15 11.99
CA ASN A 173 -5.01 6.17 12.30
C ASN A 173 -5.11 7.29 11.25
N PHE A 174 -4.15 7.39 10.32
CA PHE A 174 -4.18 8.42 9.28
C PHE A 174 -5.17 8.05 8.18
N PRO A 175 -6.03 8.97 7.71
CA PRO A 175 -7.09 8.65 6.74
C PRO A 175 -6.56 8.04 5.44
N SER A 176 -7.32 7.06 4.89
CA SER A 176 -7.08 6.42 3.59
C SER A 176 -8.35 6.25 2.76
N ASP A 177 -9.46 6.82 3.21
CA ASP A 177 -10.78 6.72 2.57
C ASP A 177 -10.90 7.59 1.32
N HIS A 178 -10.01 8.55 1.12
CA HIS A 178 -9.98 9.43 -0.05
C HIS A 178 -8.56 9.88 -0.40
N LEU A 179 -8.37 10.31 -1.65
CA LEU A 179 -7.12 10.92 -2.12
C LEU A 179 -7.00 12.33 -1.54
N ILE A 180 -5.99 12.53 -0.69
CA ILE A 180 -5.82 13.79 0.04
C ILE A 180 -5.21 14.85 -0.88
N SER A 181 -5.95 15.94 -1.09
CA SER A 181 -5.45 17.09 -1.84
C SER A 181 -4.56 17.96 -0.96
N CYS A 182 -3.34 18.20 -1.43
CA CYS A 182 -2.44 19.22 -0.87
C CYS A 182 -2.60 20.49 -1.68
N GLY A 183 -3.09 21.56 -1.05
CA GLY A 183 -3.33 22.85 -1.70
C GLY A 183 -2.06 23.42 -2.35
N LEU A 184 -2.21 24.05 -3.49
CA LEU A 184 -1.19 24.96 -4.03
C LEU A 184 -1.13 26.22 -3.16
N PRO A 185 0.02 26.93 -3.12
CA PRO A 185 0.09 28.23 -2.45
C PRO A 185 -1.04 29.15 -2.92
N GLY A 186 -1.90 29.59 -1.99
CA GLY A 186 -3.07 30.40 -2.30
C GLY A 186 -4.38 29.61 -2.47
N CYS A 187 -4.38 28.29 -2.44
CA CYS A 187 -5.60 27.50 -2.31
C CYS A 187 -5.98 27.33 -0.85
N GLU A 188 -7.20 27.68 -0.49
CA GLU A 188 -7.74 27.35 0.82
C GLU A 188 -7.90 25.82 0.92
N ILE A 189 -7.30 25.22 1.94
CA ILE A 189 -7.50 23.81 2.28
C ILE A 189 -8.80 23.75 3.08
N TYR A 190 -9.85 23.20 2.51
CA TYR A 190 -11.12 22.95 3.18
C TYR A 190 -11.17 21.51 3.69
#